data_fa87790a41a6afc0eabd4e166d241a66
#
_entry.id   fa87790a41a6afc0eabd4e166d241a66
#
_cell.length_a   1.000
_cell.length_b   1.000
_cell.length_c   1.000
_cell.angle_alpha   90.00
_cell.angle_beta   90.00
_cell.angle_gamma   90.00
#
_symmetry.space_group_name_H-M   'P 1'
#
loop_
_entity.id
_entity.type
_entity.pdbx_description
1 polymer ?
#
loop_
_entity_poly.entity_id
_entity_poly.type
_entity_poly.pdbx_seq_one_letter_code
_entity_poly.pdbx_strand_id
1 'polypeptide(L)'
;PEVPIGSEVTNGPKTKVNFAFSDTEDSYSVSLIEGFNLPIKVIPNDSNNCIVSTCAANILRACPLDKQVANSVGDVVACQNSPLVMVRLCPLAVVDELSSTLNTRHCNSATSYMVILF
;
A
#
# COMPACT_ATOMS: atom_id res chain seq x y z
N PRO A 1 -4.36 0.47 13.14
CA PRO A 1 -5.58 0.48 12.36
C PRO A 1 -5.31 0.56 10.87
N GLU A 2 -6.24 0.04 10.11
CA GLU A 2 -6.20 0.08 8.67
C GLU A 2 -7.12 1.19 8.16
N VAL A 3 -6.67 1.88 7.13
CA VAL A 3 -7.47 2.91 6.47
C VAL A 3 -7.64 2.51 5.01
N PRO A 4 -8.84 2.18 4.56
CA PRO A 4 -9.08 1.94 3.13
C PRO A 4 -8.95 3.25 2.37
N ILE A 5 -8.28 3.19 1.22
CA ILE A 5 -7.96 4.38 0.45
C ILE A 5 -8.64 4.33 -0.91
N GLY A 6 -9.23 5.47 -1.30
CA GLY A 6 -9.73 5.70 -2.66
C GLY A 6 -10.96 4.91 -3.02
N SER A 7 -11.69 4.41 -2.04
CA SER A 7 -12.79 3.55 -2.36
C SER A 7 -14.01 3.75 -1.48
N GLU A 8 -15.11 3.96 -2.13
CA GLU A 8 -16.43 3.80 -1.55
C GLU A 8 -16.93 2.39 -1.73
N VAL A 9 -16.27 1.61 -2.60
CA VAL A 9 -16.60 0.21 -2.84
C VAL A 9 -15.82 -0.62 -1.85
N THR A 10 -16.48 -1.05 -0.81
CA THR A 10 -15.84 -1.70 0.32
C THR A 10 -15.40 -3.13 0.07
N ASN A 11 -15.91 -3.79 -0.97
CA ASN A 11 -15.65 -5.20 -1.24
C ASN A 11 -14.65 -5.46 -2.36
N GLY A 12 -14.19 -4.42 -3.04
CA GLY A 12 -13.22 -4.57 -4.12
C GLY A 12 -11.78 -4.58 -3.63
N PRO A 13 -10.85 -4.96 -4.51
CA PRO A 13 -9.42 -4.83 -4.21
C PRO A 13 -9.06 -3.38 -3.91
N LYS A 14 -8.23 -3.18 -2.90
CA LYS A 14 -7.86 -1.82 -2.47
C LYS A 14 -6.49 -1.80 -1.84
N THR A 15 -5.74 -0.73 -2.13
CA THR A 15 -4.50 -0.42 -1.45
C THR A 15 -4.82 0.08 -0.05
N LYS A 16 -4.09 -0.39 0.94
CA LYS A 16 -4.30 0.02 2.34
C LYS A 16 -3.05 0.63 2.93
N VAL A 17 -3.25 1.54 3.87
CA VAL A 17 -2.19 2.03 4.72
C VAL A 17 -2.48 1.55 6.14
N ASN A 18 -1.52 0.87 6.73
CA ASN A 18 -1.63 0.37 8.10
C ASN A 18 -0.73 1.21 8.99
N PHE A 19 -1.29 1.73 10.09
CA PHE A 19 -0.55 2.43 11.11
C PHE A 19 -0.79 1.78 12.46
N ALA A 20 0.27 1.72 13.27
CA ALA A 20 0.18 1.38 14.68
C ALA A 20 1.06 2.37 15.45
N PHE A 21 0.45 3.19 16.28
CA PHE A 21 1.15 4.22 17.05
C PHE A 21 1.36 3.74 18.48
N SER A 22 2.55 3.98 19.00
CA SER A 22 2.85 3.69 20.40
C SER A 22 3.74 4.78 20.98
N ASP A 23 3.93 4.74 22.31
CA ASP A 23 4.79 5.73 22.99
C ASP A 23 6.26 5.56 22.65
N THR A 24 6.67 4.38 22.20
CA THR A 24 8.07 4.10 21.93
C THR A 24 8.40 4.09 20.45
N GLU A 25 7.49 3.59 19.62
CA GLU A 25 7.78 3.42 18.21
C GLU A 25 6.50 3.27 17.42
N ASP A 26 6.39 3.98 16.32
CA ASP A 26 5.29 3.81 15.38
C ASP A 26 5.66 2.75 14.35
N SER A 27 4.66 2.07 13.84
CA SER A 27 4.84 1.21 12.66
C SER A 27 3.86 1.59 11.57
N TYR A 28 4.26 1.41 10.32
CA TYR A 28 3.44 1.77 9.17
C TYR A 28 3.83 0.95 7.95
N SER A 29 2.87 0.76 7.07
CA SER A 29 3.11 0.08 5.80
C SER A 29 2.05 0.44 4.78
N VAL A 30 2.44 0.38 3.50
CA VAL A 30 1.50 0.31 2.39
C VAL A 30 1.30 -1.15 2.07
N SER A 31 0.06 -1.62 2.09
CA SER A 31 -0.27 -3.03 1.93
C SER A 31 -1.10 -3.27 0.68
N LEU A 32 -0.71 -4.31 -0.07
CA LEU A 32 -1.40 -4.79 -1.25
C LEU A 32 -2.01 -6.17 -1.02
N ILE A 33 -2.08 -6.62 0.22
CA ILE A 33 -2.65 -7.94 0.54
C ILE A 33 -4.09 -8.04 0.05
N GLU A 34 -4.86 -6.97 0.16
CA GLU A 34 -6.24 -6.92 -0.33
C GLU A 34 -6.35 -6.37 -1.75
N GLY A 35 -5.23 -6.28 -2.45
CA GLY A 35 -5.19 -5.81 -3.81
C GLY A 35 -4.68 -4.39 -3.95
N PHE A 36 -4.87 -3.81 -5.12
CA PHE A 36 -4.40 -2.48 -5.48
C PHE A 36 -5.48 -1.74 -6.25
N ASN A 37 -5.71 -0.48 -5.89
CA ASN A 37 -6.55 0.42 -6.69
C ASN A 37 -5.90 1.78 -6.92
N LEU A 38 -5.04 2.24 -6.00
CA LEU A 38 -4.38 3.54 -6.11
C LEU A 38 -2.92 3.43 -5.67
N PRO A 39 -2.01 4.15 -6.32
CA PRO A 39 -0.64 4.30 -5.82
C PRO A 39 -0.63 5.21 -4.59
N ILE A 40 0.16 4.82 -3.58
CA ILE A 40 0.23 5.51 -2.29
C ILE A 40 1.67 5.59 -1.83
N LYS A 41 2.02 6.69 -1.15
CA LYS A 41 3.29 6.87 -0.49
C LYS A 41 3.08 7.43 0.92
N VAL A 42 3.74 6.83 1.91
CA VAL A 42 3.72 7.29 3.30
C VAL A 42 5.10 7.83 3.65
N ILE A 43 5.16 9.08 4.05
CA ILE A 43 6.41 9.78 4.36
C ILE A 43 6.37 10.21 5.83
N PRO A 44 7.32 9.71 6.67
CA PRO A 44 7.47 10.24 8.02
C PRO A 44 8.06 11.65 7.98
N ASN A 45 7.43 12.58 8.69
CA ASN A 45 7.86 13.98 8.73
C ASN A 45 8.85 14.21 9.87
N ASP A 46 9.79 15.14 9.65
CA ASP A 46 10.78 15.55 10.64
C ASP A 46 11.65 14.40 11.14
N SER A 47 11.89 13.42 10.29
CA SER A 47 12.69 12.27 10.62
C SER A 47 13.81 12.08 9.61
N ASN A 48 15.02 11.83 10.11
CA ASN A 48 16.19 11.60 9.26
C ASN A 48 16.48 10.12 9.05
N ASN A 49 15.88 9.24 9.87
CA ASN A 49 16.24 7.84 9.89
C ASN A 49 15.11 6.89 9.50
N CYS A 50 13.92 7.43 9.25
CA CYS A 50 12.78 6.59 8.96
C CYS A 50 12.56 6.50 7.45
N ILE A 51 12.27 5.30 7.00
CA ILE A 51 12.17 4.98 5.58
C ILE A 51 10.71 5.13 5.14
N VAL A 52 10.50 5.65 3.93
CA VAL A 52 9.16 5.73 3.35
C VAL A 52 8.62 4.34 3.07
N SER A 53 7.30 4.20 3.15
CA SER A 53 6.59 3.03 2.63
C SER A 53 5.77 3.47 1.44
N THR A 54 5.86 2.74 0.34
CA THR A 54 5.26 3.22 -0.90
C THR A 54 4.93 2.09 -1.85
N CYS A 55 3.87 2.28 -2.62
CA CYS A 55 3.64 1.62 -3.89
C CYS A 55 3.17 2.70 -4.87
N ALA A 56 4.10 3.23 -5.63
CA ALA A 56 3.85 4.30 -6.59
C ALA A 56 3.83 3.80 -8.05
N ALA A 57 4.07 2.52 -8.28
CA ALA A 57 4.05 1.93 -9.61
C ALA A 57 2.62 1.77 -10.13
N ASN A 58 2.49 1.70 -11.45
CA ASN A 58 1.20 1.47 -12.08
C ASN A 58 0.89 -0.04 -12.11
N ILE A 59 0.39 -0.54 -10.99
CA ILE A 59 0.04 -1.96 -10.84
C ILE A 59 -1.11 -2.35 -11.79
N LEU A 60 -2.05 -1.45 -12.04
CA LEU A 60 -3.19 -1.76 -12.90
C LEU A 60 -2.76 -2.16 -14.31
N ARG A 61 -1.71 -1.52 -14.81
CA ARG A 61 -1.18 -1.77 -16.14
C ARG A 61 -0.53 -3.15 -16.25
N ALA A 62 0.06 -3.62 -15.19
CA ALA A 62 0.78 -4.91 -15.13
C ALA A 62 -0.07 -6.03 -14.55
N CYS A 63 -1.31 -5.75 -14.20
CA CYS A 63 -2.18 -6.71 -13.52
C CYS A 63 -2.49 -7.91 -14.44
N PRO A 64 -2.27 -9.14 -13.97
CA PRO A 64 -2.66 -10.32 -14.75
C PRO A 64 -4.15 -10.28 -15.10
N LEU A 65 -4.49 -10.77 -16.26
CA LEU A 65 -5.84 -10.68 -16.80
C LEU A 65 -6.89 -11.26 -15.85
N ASP A 66 -6.57 -12.38 -15.23
CA ASP A 66 -7.49 -13.05 -14.31
C ASP A 66 -7.61 -12.38 -12.94
N LYS A 67 -6.80 -11.35 -12.69
CA LYS A 67 -6.80 -10.56 -11.45
C LYS A 67 -7.35 -9.16 -11.65
N GLN A 68 -7.63 -8.77 -12.88
CA GLN A 68 -8.15 -7.44 -13.17
C GLN A 68 -9.61 -7.31 -12.74
N VAL A 69 -9.94 -6.16 -12.18
CA VAL A 69 -11.32 -5.77 -11.89
C VAL A 69 -11.64 -4.56 -12.75
N ALA A 70 -12.65 -4.70 -13.60
CA ALA A 70 -13.06 -3.65 -14.52
C ALA A 70 -14.39 -3.02 -14.06
N ASN A 71 -14.57 -1.75 -14.41
CA ASN A 71 -15.84 -1.06 -14.18
C ASN A 71 -16.84 -1.38 -15.30
N SER A 72 -18.01 -0.73 -15.25
CA SER A 72 -19.09 -1.01 -16.20
C SER A 72 -18.77 -0.62 -17.65
N VAL A 73 -17.78 0.26 -17.86
CA VAL A 73 -17.36 0.66 -19.21
C VAL A 73 -16.11 -0.10 -19.68
N GLY A 74 -15.62 -1.06 -18.90
CA GLY A 74 -14.51 -1.92 -19.28
C GLY A 74 -13.13 -1.44 -18.89
N ASP A 75 -13.01 -0.33 -18.15
CA ASP A 75 -11.70 0.14 -17.67
C ASP A 75 -11.26 -0.66 -16.46
N VAL A 76 -9.98 -1.06 -16.42
CA VAL A 76 -9.41 -1.73 -15.26
C VAL A 76 -9.22 -0.72 -14.15
N VAL A 77 -9.91 -0.92 -13.04
CA VAL A 77 -9.91 0.01 -11.91
C VAL A 77 -9.26 -0.56 -10.66
N ALA A 78 -9.01 -1.86 -10.62
CA ALA A 78 -8.36 -2.50 -9.48
C ALA A 78 -7.69 -3.80 -9.91
N CYS A 79 -6.77 -4.27 -9.08
CA CYS A 79 -6.05 -5.52 -9.28
C CYS A 79 -6.11 -6.34 -8.00
N GLN A 80 -6.56 -7.58 -8.10
CA GLN A 80 -6.54 -8.51 -6.98
C GLN A 80 -5.11 -8.84 -6.60
N ASN A 81 -4.91 -9.29 -5.38
CA ASN A 81 -3.59 -9.60 -4.87
C ASN A 81 -2.85 -10.55 -5.83
N SER A 82 -1.69 -10.11 -6.28
CA SER A 82 -0.82 -10.82 -7.23
C SER A 82 0.62 -10.64 -6.78
N PRO A 83 1.06 -11.39 -5.74
CA PRO A 83 2.32 -11.10 -5.07
C PRO A 83 3.53 -11.10 -5.99
N LEU A 84 3.60 -11.97 -6.98
CA LEU A 84 4.75 -12.05 -7.89
C LEU A 84 4.92 -10.79 -8.73
N VAL A 85 3.82 -10.19 -9.18
CA VAL A 85 3.85 -8.94 -9.93
C VAL A 85 4.08 -7.77 -9.00
N MET A 86 3.36 -7.75 -7.89
CA MET A 86 3.38 -6.62 -6.96
C MET A 86 4.71 -6.45 -6.26
N VAL A 87 5.40 -7.55 -5.89
CA VAL A 87 6.71 -7.45 -5.24
C VAL A 87 7.77 -6.90 -6.20
N ARG A 88 7.62 -7.19 -7.48
CA ARG A 88 8.56 -6.69 -8.49
C ARG A 88 8.41 -5.20 -8.71
N LEU A 89 7.18 -4.71 -8.76
CA LEU A 89 6.89 -3.31 -9.05
C LEU A 89 6.91 -2.42 -7.80
N CYS A 90 6.55 -2.97 -6.65
CA CYS A 90 6.50 -2.26 -5.38
C CYS A 90 7.24 -3.05 -4.31
N PRO A 91 8.57 -3.10 -4.36
CA PRO A 91 9.35 -3.91 -3.43
C PRO A 91 9.31 -3.42 -1.99
N LEU A 92 8.85 -2.19 -1.76
CA LEU A 92 8.73 -1.63 -0.40
C LEU A 92 7.33 -1.78 0.20
N ALA A 93 6.39 -2.34 -0.55
CA ALA A 93 5.04 -2.58 -0.05
C ALA A 93 4.90 -3.99 0.52
N VAL A 94 3.91 -4.17 1.37
CA VAL A 94 3.54 -5.49 1.89
C VAL A 94 2.63 -6.15 0.88
N VAL A 95 3.03 -7.28 0.32
CA VAL A 95 2.27 -7.99 -0.70
C VAL A 95 1.72 -9.33 -0.20
N ASP A 96 2.27 -9.84 0.91
CA ASP A 96 1.83 -11.07 1.56
C ASP A 96 2.29 -11.06 3.02
N GLU A 97 1.98 -12.11 3.76
CA GLU A 97 2.35 -12.19 5.17
C GLU A 97 3.87 -12.23 5.37
N LEU A 98 4.59 -12.86 4.45
CA LEU A 98 6.05 -12.93 4.55
C LEU A 98 6.68 -11.54 4.42
N SER A 99 6.24 -10.75 3.46
CA SER A 99 6.77 -9.40 3.27
C SER A 99 6.28 -8.42 4.35
N SER A 100 5.25 -8.77 5.11
CA SER A 100 4.75 -7.94 6.20
C SER A 100 5.85 -7.65 7.22
N THR A 101 6.64 -8.65 7.59
CA THR A 101 7.75 -8.47 8.52
C THR A 101 8.86 -7.60 7.92
N LEU A 102 9.14 -7.78 6.62
CA LEU A 102 10.24 -7.08 5.95
C LEU A 102 9.90 -5.63 5.59
N ASN A 103 8.65 -5.37 5.25
CA ASN A 103 8.23 -4.09 4.67
C ASN A 103 7.31 -3.26 5.57
N THR A 104 7.06 -3.69 6.79
CA THR A 104 6.49 -2.83 7.80
C THR A 104 7.61 -1.97 8.36
N ARG A 105 7.46 -0.66 8.28
CA ARG A 105 8.48 0.29 8.73
C ARG A 105 8.23 0.71 10.16
N HIS A 106 9.29 1.07 10.84
CA HIS A 106 9.25 1.48 12.24
C HIS A 106 9.93 2.84 12.37
N CYS A 107 9.33 3.72 13.14
CA CYS A 107 9.84 5.07 13.31
C CYS A 107 9.56 5.56 14.73
N ASN A 108 10.59 6.06 15.40
CA ASN A 108 10.46 6.61 16.75
C ASN A 108 10.75 8.11 16.81
N SER A 109 10.93 8.76 15.66
CA SER A 109 11.34 10.16 15.61
C SER A 109 10.45 11.04 14.74
N ALA A 110 9.44 10.48 14.08
CA ALA A 110 8.55 11.29 13.26
C ALA A 110 7.57 12.06 14.13
N THR A 111 7.30 13.32 13.75
CA THR A 111 6.27 14.13 14.42
C THR A 111 4.89 13.90 13.82
N SER A 112 4.85 13.49 12.55
CA SER A 112 3.63 13.21 11.82
C SER A 112 3.97 12.40 10.57
N TYR A 113 2.94 12.01 9.84
CA TYR A 113 3.10 11.27 8.59
C TYR A 113 2.30 11.93 7.48
N MET A 114 2.87 11.99 6.30
CA MET A 114 2.19 12.46 5.10
C MET A 114 1.82 11.25 4.25
N VAL A 115 0.54 11.14 3.89
CA VAL A 115 0.06 10.11 2.98
C VAL A 115 -0.26 10.78 1.66
N ILE A 116 0.44 10.37 0.60
CA ILE A 116 0.26 10.94 -0.73
C ILE A 116 -0.46 9.92 -1.60
N LEU A 117 -1.56 10.36 -2.22
CA LEU A 117 -2.29 9.60 -3.22
C LEU A 117 -1.90 10.15 -4.60
N PHE A 118 -1.51 9.28 -5.47
CA PHE A 118 -1.10 9.70 -6.82
C PHE A 118 -2.23 9.69 -7.81
#